data_dc4ff2218e7b1cab6b27e78662c22f1e
#
_entry.id   dc4ff2218e7b1cab6b27e78662c22f1e
#
_cell.length_a   1.000
_cell.length_b   1.000
_cell.length_c   1.000
_cell.angle_alpha   90.00
_cell.angle_beta   90.00
_cell.angle_gamma   90.00
#
_symmetry.space_group_name_H-M   'P 1'
#
loop_
_entity.id
_entity.type
_entity.pdbx_description
1 polymer ?
#
loop_
_entity_poly.entity_id
_entity_poly.type
_entity_poly.pdbx_seq_one_letter_code
_entity_poly.pdbx_strand_id
1 'polypeptide(L)'
;MPLDLPFSQEPPFDAAKTHRWLAVEFNNIAWDLFDKDELTCEEIERMIHVAHASALHWSQVGKPINDLRGELLVAHTYARAKLAEATQRHAKKCIELSKTCTDDMLPFDEASMYGVAAWGESLVGNKKQAAIHLEQANAAAETMTDEEAKRMYEKYLKLYQGEN
;
A
#
# COMPACT_ATOMS: atom_id res chain seq x y z
N MET A 1 -1.89 -9.38 -14.94
CA MET A 1 -1.90 -9.16 -16.38
C MET A 1 -1.59 -7.69 -16.62
N PRO A 2 -0.56 -7.35 -17.42
CA PRO A 2 -0.35 -5.97 -17.81
C PRO A 2 -1.63 -5.50 -18.51
N LEU A 3 -2.16 -4.36 -18.11
CA LEU A 3 -3.20 -3.70 -18.86
C LEU A 3 -2.56 -3.24 -20.18
N ASP A 4 -2.85 -3.95 -21.27
CA ASP A 4 -2.55 -3.46 -22.59
C ASP A 4 -3.36 -2.17 -22.80
N LEU A 5 -2.77 -1.06 -22.41
CA LEU A 5 -3.31 0.25 -22.74
C LEU A 5 -2.82 0.56 -24.16
N PRO A 6 -3.70 0.46 -25.18
CA PRO A 6 -3.31 0.72 -26.54
C PRO A 6 -3.03 2.23 -26.67
N PHE A 7 -1.79 2.59 -26.64
CA PHE A 7 -1.41 3.93 -27.08
C PHE A 7 -1.65 4.00 -28.59
N SER A 8 -2.31 5.07 -29.02
CA SER A 8 -2.60 5.30 -30.44
C SER A 8 -1.35 5.58 -31.29
N GLN A 9 -0.22 5.84 -30.64
CA GLN A 9 1.08 6.11 -31.26
C GLN A 9 2.21 5.50 -30.42
N GLU A 10 3.29 5.11 -31.07
CA GLU A 10 4.51 4.69 -30.39
C GLU A 10 5.10 5.87 -29.59
N PRO A 11 5.40 5.68 -28.29
CA PRO A 11 5.95 6.75 -27.47
C PRO A 11 7.35 7.16 -27.96
N PRO A 12 7.69 8.46 -27.98
CA PRO A 12 8.98 8.95 -28.47
C PRO A 12 10.13 8.72 -27.46
N PHE A 13 9.95 7.85 -26.48
CA PHE A 13 10.88 7.56 -25.39
C PHE A 13 10.76 6.09 -24.95
N ASP A 14 11.73 5.61 -24.17
CA ASP A 14 11.68 4.28 -23.56
C ASP A 14 10.53 4.20 -22.55
N ALA A 15 9.43 3.60 -22.95
CA ALA A 15 8.22 3.49 -22.15
C ALA A 15 8.45 2.70 -20.85
N ALA A 16 9.21 1.60 -20.91
CA ALA A 16 9.45 0.76 -19.73
C ALA A 16 10.26 1.49 -18.66
N LYS A 17 11.30 2.22 -19.05
CA LYS A 17 12.07 3.08 -18.12
C LYS A 17 11.22 4.19 -17.53
N THR A 18 10.36 4.80 -18.36
CA THR A 18 9.48 5.88 -17.93
C THR A 18 8.44 5.38 -16.93
N HIS A 19 7.80 4.23 -17.20
CA HIS A 19 6.86 3.62 -16.26
C HIS A 19 7.54 3.31 -14.92
N ARG A 20 8.73 2.72 -14.95
CA ARG A 20 9.47 2.41 -13.71
C ARG A 20 9.81 3.67 -12.93
N TRP A 21 10.29 4.71 -13.59
CA TRP A 21 10.63 5.99 -12.95
C TRP A 21 9.39 6.63 -12.33
N LEU A 22 8.28 6.75 -13.07
CA LEU A 22 7.04 7.32 -12.56
C LEU A 22 6.46 6.50 -11.40
N ALA A 23 6.54 5.16 -11.46
CA ALA A 23 6.10 4.31 -10.38
C ALA A 23 6.83 4.62 -9.06
N VAL A 24 8.16 4.79 -9.12
CA VAL A 24 8.99 5.13 -7.96
C VAL A 24 8.71 6.55 -7.47
N GLU A 25 8.68 7.53 -8.36
CA GLU A 25 8.46 8.94 -7.98
C GLU A 25 7.08 9.14 -7.33
N PHE A 26 6.03 8.57 -7.92
CA PHE A 26 4.69 8.67 -7.34
C PHE A 26 4.54 7.91 -6.02
N ASN A 27 5.25 6.77 -5.85
CA ASN A 27 5.33 6.09 -4.57
C ASN A 27 5.93 6.99 -3.49
N ASN A 28 7.05 7.63 -3.79
CA ASN A 28 7.74 8.51 -2.84
C ASN A 28 6.86 9.70 -2.47
N ILE A 29 6.24 10.37 -3.45
CA ILE A 29 5.32 11.49 -3.20
C ILE A 29 4.13 11.06 -2.33
N ALA A 30 3.59 9.85 -2.54
CA ALA A 30 2.48 9.34 -1.73
C ALA A 30 2.90 9.15 -0.27
N TRP A 31 4.07 8.55 -0.01
CA TRP A 31 4.58 8.37 1.34
C TRP A 31 4.98 9.68 2.01
N ASP A 32 5.56 10.63 1.28
CA ASP A 32 5.87 11.96 1.80
C ASP A 32 4.61 12.71 2.27
N LEU A 33 3.50 12.55 1.54
CA LEU A 33 2.21 13.08 1.95
C LEU A 33 1.63 12.29 3.14
N PHE A 34 1.68 10.97 3.08
CA PHE A 34 1.16 10.09 4.14
C PHE A 34 1.78 10.39 5.52
N ASP A 35 3.07 10.68 5.54
CA ASP A 35 3.86 10.92 6.75
C ASP A 35 3.68 12.32 7.37
N LYS A 36 2.92 13.21 6.75
CA LYS A 36 2.59 14.52 7.33
C LYS A 36 1.69 14.37 8.55
N ASP A 37 1.92 15.16 9.58
CA ASP A 37 1.07 15.18 10.77
C ASP A 37 -0.37 15.59 10.41
N GLU A 38 -0.52 16.63 9.60
CA GLU A 38 -1.81 17.13 9.12
C GLU A 38 -1.84 17.20 7.59
N LEU A 39 -2.99 16.89 7.02
CA LEU A 39 -3.24 16.94 5.59
C LEU A 39 -4.43 17.84 5.27
N THR A 40 -4.28 18.72 4.30
CA THR A 40 -5.42 19.43 3.70
C THR A 40 -6.24 18.49 2.82
N CYS A 41 -7.47 18.87 2.50
CA CYS A 41 -8.30 18.08 1.57
C CYS A 41 -7.63 17.88 0.21
N GLU A 42 -6.95 18.91 -0.31
CA GLU A 42 -6.22 18.84 -1.58
C GLU A 42 -5.03 17.87 -1.52
N GLU A 43 -4.32 17.84 -0.39
CA GLU A 43 -3.23 16.89 -0.17
C GLU A 43 -3.71 15.45 -0.04
N ILE A 44 -4.86 15.22 0.60
CA ILE A 44 -5.49 13.90 0.64
C ILE A 44 -5.85 13.41 -0.76
N GLU A 45 -6.51 14.25 -1.57
CA GLU A 45 -6.83 13.91 -2.96
C GLU A 45 -5.57 13.63 -3.78
N ARG A 46 -4.56 14.48 -3.65
CA ARG A 46 -3.28 14.29 -4.34
C ARG A 46 -2.60 12.99 -3.93
N MET A 47 -2.58 12.67 -2.64
CA MET A 47 -2.00 11.43 -2.11
C MET A 47 -2.67 10.20 -2.72
N ILE A 48 -3.99 10.18 -2.81
CA ILE A 48 -4.75 9.10 -3.42
C ILE A 48 -4.42 8.99 -4.93
N HIS A 49 -4.40 10.12 -5.64
CA HIS A 49 -4.10 10.12 -7.08
C HIS A 49 -2.70 9.58 -7.39
N VAL A 50 -1.68 10.02 -6.66
CA VAL A 50 -0.30 9.57 -6.91
C VAL A 50 -0.09 8.12 -6.49
N ALA A 51 -0.79 7.63 -5.45
CA ALA A 51 -0.75 6.22 -5.07
C ALA A 51 -1.33 5.31 -6.17
N HIS A 52 -2.48 5.69 -6.75
CA HIS A 52 -3.06 4.97 -7.89
C HIS A 52 -2.17 5.06 -9.13
N ALA A 53 -1.57 6.22 -9.41
CA ALA A 53 -0.64 6.36 -10.53
C ALA A 53 0.59 5.48 -10.35
N SER A 54 1.18 5.42 -9.15
CA SER A 54 2.28 4.51 -8.83
C SER A 54 1.90 3.05 -9.10
N ALA A 55 0.78 2.59 -8.56
CA ALA A 55 0.29 1.22 -8.74
C ALA A 55 0.05 0.91 -10.22
N LEU A 56 -0.55 1.82 -10.99
CA LEU A 56 -0.76 1.67 -12.43
C LEU A 56 0.56 1.53 -13.19
N HIS A 57 1.54 2.38 -12.90
CA HIS A 57 2.82 2.31 -13.57
C HIS A 57 3.61 1.04 -13.21
N TRP A 58 3.55 0.57 -11.96
CA TRP A 58 4.12 -0.72 -11.57
C TRP A 58 3.49 -1.88 -12.32
N SER A 59 2.18 -1.89 -12.55
CA SER A 59 1.49 -2.96 -13.29
C SER A 59 1.97 -3.11 -14.74
N GLN A 60 2.63 -2.09 -15.31
CA GLN A 60 3.18 -2.14 -16.68
C GLN A 60 4.57 -2.80 -16.76
N VAL A 61 5.36 -2.73 -15.69
CA VAL A 61 6.79 -3.10 -15.73
C VAL A 61 7.26 -3.85 -14.49
N GLY A 62 6.39 -4.02 -13.51
CA GLY A 62 6.70 -4.66 -12.24
C GLY A 62 6.57 -6.18 -12.30
N LYS A 63 6.99 -6.79 -11.19
CA LYS A 63 6.70 -8.19 -10.86
C LYS A 63 5.43 -8.25 -9.99
N PRO A 64 4.85 -9.45 -9.74
CA PRO A 64 3.68 -9.60 -8.85
C PRO A 64 3.83 -8.92 -7.48
N ILE A 65 5.03 -8.92 -6.90
CA ILE A 65 5.29 -8.22 -5.63
C ILE A 65 5.12 -6.69 -5.76
N ASN A 66 5.37 -6.11 -6.92
CA ASN A 66 5.14 -4.68 -7.14
C ASN A 66 3.65 -4.36 -7.22
N ASP A 67 2.84 -5.27 -7.76
CA ASP A 67 1.37 -5.13 -7.76
C ASP A 67 0.83 -5.14 -6.33
N LEU A 68 1.32 -6.06 -5.48
CA LEU A 68 0.97 -6.10 -4.07
C LEU A 68 1.38 -4.79 -3.35
N ARG A 69 2.62 -4.36 -3.50
CA ARG A 69 3.11 -3.13 -2.84
C ARG A 69 2.39 -1.87 -3.34
N GLY A 70 2.03 -1.82 -4.61
CA GLY A 70 1.21 -0.74 -5.16
C GLY A 70 -0.19 -0.70 -4.55
N GLU A 71 -0.86 -1.85 -4.45
CA GLU A 71 -2.16 -1.95 -3.77
C GLU A 71 -2.07 -1.66 -2.28
N LEU A 72 -0.97 -2.04 -1.65
CA LEU A 72 -0.70 -1.76 -0.24
C LEU A 72 -0.59 -0.25 0.01
N LEU A 73 0.14 0.46 -0.85
CA LEU A 73 0.21 1.93 -0.81
C LEU A 73 -1.19 2.55 -0.95
N VAL A 74 -1.99 2.09 -1.92
CA VAL A 74 -3.36 2.56 -2.13
C VAL A 74 -4.23 2.32 -0.91
N ALA A 75 -4.14 1.12 -0.28
CA ALA A 75 -4.89 0.82 0.94
C ALA A 75 -4.51 1.77 2.09
N HIS A 76 -3.23 2.06 2.28
CA HIS A 76 -2.75 2.99 3.29
C HIS A 76 -3.26 4.42 3.05
N THR A 77 -3.23 4.90 1.81
CA THR A 77 -3.73 6.25 1.50
C THR A 77 -5.22 6.40 1.77
N TYR A 78 -6.02 5.37 1.46
CA TYR A 78 -7.44 5.37 1.79
C TYR A 78 -7.70 5.29 3.29
N ALA A 79 -6.92 4.50 4.04
CA ALA A 79 -7.01 4.44 5.49
C ALA A 79 -6.67 5.81 6.12
N ARG A 80 -5.62 6.46 5.64
CA ARG A 80 -5.21 7.81 6.07
C ARG A 80 -6.28 8.87 5.78
N ALA A 81 -6.99 8.71 4.66
CA ALA A 81 -8.14 9.53 4.28
C ALA A 81 -9.44 9.15 5.03
N LYS A 82 -9.42 8.14 5.91
CA LYS A 82 -10.58 7.60 6.64
C LYS A 82 -11.71 7.08 5.73
N LEU A 83 -11.37 6.64 4.53
CA LEU A 83 -12.31 6.06 3.55
C LEU A 83 -12.38 4.54 3.72
N ALA A 84 -13.13 4.11 4.73
CA ALA A 84 -13.13 2.74 5.25
C ALA A 84 -13.45 1.66 4.21
N GLU A 85 -14.49 1.85 3.39
CA GLU A 85 -14.87 0.87 2.36
C GLU A 85 -13.78 0.67 1.31
N ALA A 86 -13.15 1.75 0.86
CA ALA A 86 -12.03 1.68 -0.07
C ALA A 86 -10.81 1.01 0.57
N THR A 87 -10.51 1.33 1.84
CA THR A 87 -9.45 0.69 2.61
C THR A 87 -9.64 -0.83 2.67
N GLN A 88 -10.81 -1.29 3.10
CA GLN A 88 -11.13 -2.72 3.20
C GLN A 88 -11.03 -3.43 1.85
N ARG A 89 -11.52 -2.81 0.77
CA ARG A 89 -11.45 -3.36 -0.59
C ARG A 89 -10.00 -3.56 -1.04
N HIS A 90 -9.13 -2.56 -0.86
CA HIS A 90 -7.73 -2.63 -1.27
C HIS A 90 -6.91 -3.53 -0.35
N ALA A 91 -7.15 -3.53 0.96
CA ALA A 91 -6.52 -4.46 1.90
C ALA A 91 -6.86 -5.94 1.56
N LYS A 92 -8.12 -6.23 1.23
CA LYS A 92 -8.53 -7.56 0.76
C LYS A 92 -7.80 -7.94 -0.53
N LYS A 93 -7.66 -7.02 -1.46
CA LYS A 93 -6.92 -7.25 -2.71
C LYS A 93 -5.44 -7.56 -2.44
N CYS A 94 -4.81 -6.88 -1.46
CA CYS A 94 -3.45 -7.21 -1.04
C CYS A 94 -3.34 -8.65 -0.54
N ILE A 95 -4.28 -9.10 0.31
CA ILE A 95 -4.33 -10.49 0.83
C ILE A 95 -4.53 -11.50 -0.32
N GLU A 96 -5.27 -11.15 -1.36
CA GLU A 96 -5.41 -12.01 -2.54
C GLU A 96 -4.13 -12.07 -3.38
N LEU A 97 -3.47 -10.94 -3.60
CA LEU A 97 -2.21 -10.84 -4.34
C LEU A 97 -1.05 -11.54 -3.62
N SER A 98 -1.01 -11.51 -2.28
CA SER A 98 0.06 -12.15 -1.51
C SER A 98 0.21 -13.63 -1.80
N LYS A 99 -0.86 -14.30 -2.21
CA LYS A 99 -0.84 -15.73 -2.57
C LYS A 99 -0.06 -16.02 -3.86
N THR A 100 0.21 -15.01 -4.68
CA THR A 100 0.90 -15.13 -5.97
C THR A 100 2.34 -14.66 -5.95
N CYS A 101 2.80 -14.07 -4.87
CA CYS A 101 4.14 -13.50 -4.74
C CYS A 101 4.89 -13.92 -3.47
N THR A 102 4.59 -15.10 -2.94
CA THR A 102 5.13 -15.62 -1.68
C THR A 102 6.66 -15.62 -1.61
N ASP A 103 7.34 -15.92 -2.72
CA ASP A 103 8.80 -16.05 -2.76
C ASP A 103 9.53 -14.68 -2.70
N ASP A 104 8.87 -13.61 -3.13
CA ASP A 104 9.41 -12.24 -3.15
C ASP A 104 8.90 -11.39 -1.96
N MET A 105 7.97 -11.92 -1.16
CA MET A 105 7.33 -11.19 -0.06
C MET A 105 8.23 -11.13 1.17
N LEU A 106 8.43 -9.95 1.71
CA LEU A 106 9.19 -9.73 2.94
C LEU A 106 8.25 -9.74 4.16
N PRO A 107 8.77 -10.04 5.38
CA PRO A 107 7.98 -9.93 6.60
C PRO A 107 7.33 -8.56 6.80
N PHE A 108 7.98 -7.50 6.33
CA PHE A 108 7.42 -6.14 6.35
C PHE A 108 6.20 -5.99 5.44
N ASP A 109 6.21 -6.59 4.26
CA ASP A 109 5.07 -6.57 3.34
C ASP A 109 3.85 -7.25 4.00
N GLU A 110 4.07 -8.40 4.64
CA GLU A 110 3.03 -9.16 5.33
C GLU A 110 2.47 -8.41 6.54
N ALA A 111 3.36 -7.89 7.39
CA ALA A 111 2.96 -7.11 8.56
C ALA A 111 2.17 -5.86 8.18
N SER A 112 2.62 -5.13 7.14
CA SER A 112 1.92 -3.93 6.65
C SER A 112 0.58 -4.25 6.02
N MET A 113 0.47 -5.38 5.31
CA MET A 113 -0.77 -5.85 4.69
C MET A 113 -1.84 -6.14 5.75
N TYR A 114 -1.50 -6.92 6.76
CA TYR A 114 -2.44 -7.19 7.85
C TYR A 114 -2.66 -5.96 8.74
N GLY A 115 -1.65 -5.10 8.89
CA GLY A 115 -1.78 -3.83 9.60
C GLY A 115 -2.83 -2.91 8.99
N VAL A 116 -2.76 -2.67 7.68
CA VAL A 116 -3.77 -1.83 7.00
C VAL A 116 -5.15 -2.49 6.96
N ALA A 117 -5.22 -3.83 6.92
CA ALA A 117 -6.48 -4.55 7.06
C ALA A 117 -7.10 -4.34 8.46
N ALA A 118 -6.30 -4.41 9.52
CA ALA A 118 -6.73 -4.08 10.87
C ALA A 118 -7.25 -2.65 10.98
N TRP A 119 -6.54 -1.70 10.40
CA TRP A 119 -6.94 -0.30 10.37
C TRP A 119 -8.29 -0.10 9.66
N GLY A 120 -8.48 -0.72 8.49
CA GLY A 120 -9.74 -0.68 7.75
C GLY A 120 -10.93 -1.22 8.55
N GLU A 121 -10.75 -2.32 9.30
CA GLU A 121 -11.76 -2.87 10.19
C GLU A 121 -12.04 -1.96 11.40
N SER A 122 -11.01 -1.29 11.92
CA SER A 122 -11.16 -0.32 13.01
C SER A 122 -11.99 0.90 12.57
N LEU A 123 -11.82 1.38 11.35
CA LEU A 123 -12.58 2.50 10.80
C LEU A 123 -14.10 2.24 10.75
N VAL A 124 -14.52 0.99 10.63
CA VAL A 124 -15.95 0.60 10.67
C VAL A 124 -16.39 0.06 12.03
N GLY A 125 -15.51 0.10 13.03
CA GLY A 125 -15.83 -0.35 14.39
C GLY A 125 -15.85 -1.86 14.57
N ASN A 126 -15.36 -2.64 13.62
CA ASN A 126 -15.28 -4.10 13.68
C ASN A 126 -14.07 -4.57 14.50
N LYS A 127 -14.11 -4.31 15.81
CA LYS A 127 -13.01 -4.57 16.75
C LYS A 127 -12.51 -6.01 16.73
N LYS A 128 -13.44 -6.98 16.53
CA LYS A 128 -13.06 -8.41 16.52
C LYS A 128 -12.17 -8.74 15.33
N GLN A 129 -12.55 -8.31 14.13
CA GLN A 129 -11.76 -8.58 12.94
C GLN A 129 -10.47 -7.77 12.92
N ALA A 130 -10.51 -6.51 13.39
CA ALA A 130 -9.32 -5.68 13.57
C ALA A 130 -8.28 -6.37 14.47
N ALA A 131 -8.69 -6.93 15.60
CA ALA A 131 -7.79 -7.66 16.50
C ALA A 131 -7.15 -8.89 15.84
N ILE A 132 -7.91 -9.64 15.05
CA ILE A 132 -7.39 -10.81 14.31
C ILE A 132 -6.30 -10.38 13.31
N HIS A 133 -6.55 -9.34 12.53
CA HIS A 133 -5.57 -8.84 11.57
C HIS A 133 -4.35 -8.22 12.27
N LEU A 134 -4.55 -7.55 13.39
CA LEU A 134 -3.43 -6.98 14.15
C LEU A 134 -2.53 -8.07 14.74
N GLU A 135 -3.11 -9.19 15.21
CA GLU A 135 -2.34 -10.36 15.66
C GLU A 135 -1.50 -10.96 14.53
N GLN A 136 -2.07 -11.09 13.32
CA GLN A 136 -1.33 -11.54 12.14
C GLN A 136 -0.20 -10.56 11.76
N ALA A 137 -0.46 -9.25 11.81
CA ALA A 137 0.54 -8.23 11.55
C ALA A 137 1.71 -8.30 12.53
N ASN A 138 1.42 -8.43 13.83
CA ASN A 138 2.44 -8.55 14.86
C ASN A 138 3.25 -9.85 14.71
N ALA A 139 2.61 -10.97 14.41
CA ALA A 139 3.30 -12.24 14.18
C ALA A 139 4.29 -12.15 13.00
N ALA A 140 3.90 -11.50 11.90
CA ALA A 140 4.80 -11.23 10.78
C ALA A 140 5.95 -10.29 11.19
N ALA A 141 5.65 -9.23 11.96
CA ALA A 141 6.65 -8.29 12.43
C ALA A 141 7.72 -8.94 13.34
N GLU A 142 7.36 -9.91 14.15
CA GLU A 142 8.31 -10.69 14.99
C GLU A 142 9.35 -11.44 14.15
N THR A 143 9.08 -11.77 12.90
CA THR A 143 10.01 -12.44 11.99
C THR A 143 10.96 -11.49 11.27
N MET A 144 10.78 -10.17 11.39
CA MET A 144 11.66 -9.20 10.78
C MET A 144 13.07 -9.25 11.38
N THR A 145 14.07 -9.22 10.52
CA THR A 145 15.48 -9.13 10.92
C THR A 145 16.08 -7.75 10.61
N ASP A 146 15.42 -6.99 9.73
CA ASP A 146 15.83 -5.63 9.33
C ASP A 146 15.33 -4.60 10.37
N GLU A 147 16.27 -3.89 10.99
CA GLU A 147 15.96 -2.91 12.04
C GLU A 147 15.26 -1.64 11.50
N GLU A 148 15.44 -1.30 10.24
CA GLU A 148 14.73 -0.19 9.61
C GLU A 148 13.26 -0.57 9.36
N ALA A 149 13.03 -1.79 8.85
CA ALA A 149 11.68 -2.33 8.66
C ALA A 149 10.91 -2.40 10.00
N LYS A 150 11.56 -2.85 11.08
CA LYS A 150 10.95 -2.85 12.43
C LYS A 150 10.54 -1.44 12.86
N ARG A 151 11.44 -0.47 12.75
CA ARG A 151 11.14 0.92 13.11
C ARG A 151 10.00 1.51 12.29
N MET A 152 9.93 1.19 10.99
CA MET A 152 8.81 1.62 10.14
C MET A 152 7.49 0.97 10.58
N TYR A 153 7.49 -0.32 10.89
CA TYR A 153 6.29 -0.98 11.40
C TYR A 153 5.83 -0.38 12.72
N GLU A 154 6.73 -0.17 13.67
CA GLU A 154 6.44 0.45 14.96
C GLU A 154 5.88 1.87 14.80
N LYS A 155 6.40 2.65 13.84
CA LYS A 155 5.88 3.99 13.51
C LYS A 155 4.39 3.96 13.14
N TYR A 156 3.96 2.95 12.37
CA TYR A 156 2.59 2.85 11.89
C TYR A 156 1.67 2.01 12.79
N LEU A 157 2.23 1.33 13.80
CA LEU A 157 1.47 0.41 14.65
C LEU A 157 0.26 1.07 15.31
N LYS A 158 0.40 2.32 15.80
CA LYS A 158 -0.73 3.07 16.40
C LYS A 158 -1.86 3.29 15.42
N LEU A 159 -1.55 3.58 14.14
CA LEU A 159 -2.55 3.73 13.09
C LEU A 159 -3.27 2.40 12.85
N TYR A 160 -2.53 1.29 12.82
CA TYR A 160 -3.09 -0.05 12.66
C TYR A 160 -4.00 -0.45 13.84
N GLN A 161 -3.72 0.06 15.03
CA GLN A 161 -4.55 -0.10 16.24
C GLN A 161 -5.80 0.78 16.21
N GLY A 162 -5.93 1.68 15.24
CA GLY A 162 -7.04 2.64 15.15
C GLY A 162 -6.91 3.81 16.12
N GLU A 163 -5.71 4.05 16.65
CA GLU A 163 -5.38 5.19 17.47
C GLU A 163 -5.01 6.38 16.57
N ASN A 164 -5.94 7.33 16.41
CA ASN A 164 -5.77 8.56 15.61
C ASN A 164 -5.67 9.80 16.50
#